data_5c29f83600ad7a90b27555ba6ba75f99
#
_entry.id   5c29f83600ad7a90b27555ba6ba75f99
#
_cell.length_a   1.000
_cell.length_b   1.000
_cell.length_c   1.000
_cell.angle_alpha   90.00
_cell.angle_beta   90.00
_cell.angle_gamma   90.00
#
_symmetry.space_group_name_H-M   'P 1'
#
loop_
_entity.id
_entity.type
_entity.pdbx_description
1 polymer ?
#
loop_
_entity_poly.entity_id
_entity_poly.type
_entity_poly.pdbx_seq_one_letter_code
_entity_poly.pdbx_strand_id
1 'polypeptide(L)'
;MSIASAIQSVIEKPSSEYLLREPIEVGELPTPALVLNLPAFEKNLKKMAEFAEANGKAIRPHAKTHKCPLVAKKQTAEGAVGVCVAKVSEALCMALAGINSILITSPITTNLKAQVLNHVASYESEVLIVLDSEMGLSVLKREIDSDRALGVVVDVDIEMGRTGTRELETILRIIEGIESDDRFIFRGVQHYSGHLMHIASYAERREKSLLMWDKVSAMLHSLDSRNIDCEIVTGGGTGTYDIDVEVERLTDLQVGSYVFMDQ
;
A
#
# COMPACT_ATOMS: atom_id res chain seq x y z
N MET A 1 -8.75 -29.09 -7.47
CA MET A 1 -7.45 -28.44 -7.22
C MET A 1 -7.74 -27.25 -6.33
N SER A 2 -7.16 -27.17 -5.13
CA SER A 2 -7.36 -26.01 -4.24
C SER A 2 -6.66 -24.78 -4.84
N ILE A 3 -7.13 -23.57 -4.49
CA ILE A 3 -6.47 -22.31 -4.92
C ILE A 3 -5.00 -22.33 -4.50
N ALA A 4 -4.70 -22.83 -3.30
CA ALA A 4 -3.34 -22.99 -2.79
C ALA A 4 -2.48 -23.89 -3.71
N SER A 5 -3.00 -25.02 -4.13
CA SER A 5 -2.30 -25.95 -5.03
C SER A 5 -2.07 -25.37 -6.43
N ALA A 6 -3.03 -24.58 -6.93
CA ALA A 6 -2.86 -23.88 -8.22
C ALA A 6 -1.81 -22.77 -8.11
N ILE A 7 -1.80 -22.00 -7.02
CA ILE A 7 -0.79 -20.97 -6.76
C ILE A 7 0.58 -21.60 -6.58
N GLN A 8 0.69 -22.67 -5.79
CA GLN A 8 1.95 -23.40 -5.59
C GLN A 8 2.52 -23.92 -6.91
N SER A 9 1.68 -24.44 -7.82
CA SER A 9 2.13 -24.94 -9.12
C SER A 9 2.69 -23.86 -10.05
N VAL A 10 2.23 -22.62 -9.91
CA VAL A 10 2.74 -21.47 -10.68
C VAL A 10 4.09 -20.98 -10.10
N ILE A 11 4.26 -21.09 -8.77
CA ILE A 11 5.49 -20.66 -8.09
C ILE A 11 6.63 -21.65 -8.31
N GLU A 12 6.35 -22.96 -8.32
CA GLU A 12 7.34 -24.03 -8.46
C GLU A 12 7.89 -24.18 -9.88
N LYS A 13 7.26 -23.54 -10.87
CA LYS A 13 7.73 -23.50 -12.25
C LYS A 13 7.87 -22.07 -12.75
N PRO A 14 8.89 -21.31 -12.31
CA PRO A 14 9.27 -20.15 -13.08
C PRO A 14 9.64 -20.66 -14.47
N SER A 15 9.01 -20.11 -15.50
CA SER A 15 9.35 -20.48 -16.87
C SER A 15 10.83 -20.13 -17.12
N SER A 16 11.70 -21.11 -16.99
CA SER A 16 13.15 -20.96 -17.19
C SER A 16 13.49 -20.53 -18.63
N GLU A 17 12.50 -20.57 -19.53
CA GLU A 17 12.62 -20.17 -20.92
C GLU A 17 12.89 -18.66 -21.12
N TYR A 18 12.55 -17.82 -20.12
CA TYR A 18 12.71 -16.37 -20.22
C TYR A 18 13.83 -15.81 -19.33
N LEU A 19 14.58 -16.67 -18.64
CA LEU A 19 15.73 -16.23 -17.86
C LEU A 19 16.96 -16.13 -18.76
N LEU A 20 17.45 -14.90 -18.94
CA LEU A 20 18.75 -14.69 -19.54
C LEU A 20 19.81 -15.25 -18.59
N ARG A 21 20.61 -16.21 -19.07
CA ARG A 21 21.72 -16.83 -18.29
C ARG A 21 22.97 -15.98 -18.34
N GLU A 22 23.14 -15.25 -19.44
CA GLU A 22 24.27 -14.37 -19.70
C GLU A 22 23.77 -12.99 -20.11
N PRO A 23 24.51 -11.91 -19.84
CA PRO A 23 24.19 -10.58 -20.38
C PRO A 23 24.17 -10.61 -21.91
N ILE A 24 23.18 -9.94 -22.48
CA ILE A 24 23.09 -9.75 -23.93
C ILE A 24 22.96 -8.25 -24.25
N GLU A 25 23.31 -7.87 -25.46
CA GLU A 25 23.11 -6.51 -25.93
C GLU A 25 21.60 -6.19 -26.06
N VAL A 26 21.23 -4.95 -25.74
CA VAL A 26 19.81 -4.51 -25.77
C VAL A 26 19.16 -4.77 -27.14
N GLY A 27 19.95 -4.61 -28.22
CA GLY A 27 19.48 -4.88 -29.59
C GLY A 27 19.16 -6.35 -29.90
N GLU A 28 19.60 -7.26 -29.07
CA GLU A 28 19.36 -8.72 -29.22
C GLU A 28 18.14 -9.18 -28.40
N LEU A 29 17.53 -8.30 -27.61
CA LEU A 29 16.35 -8.65 -26.83
C LEU A 29 15.14 -8.92 -27.74
N PRO A 30 14.42 -10.02 -27.51
CA PRO A 30 13.16 -10.25 -28.19
C PRO A 30 12.15 -9.15 -27.81
N THR A 31 11.54 -8.53 -28.81
CA THR A 31 10.57 -7.46 -28.60
C THR A 31 9.12 -7.97 -28.67
N PRO A 32 8.17 -7.39 -27.88
CA PRO A 32 8.36 -6.29 -26.93
C PRO A 32 9.05 -6.71 -25.63
N ALA A 33 9.94 -5.90 -25.09
CA ALA A 33 10.63 -6.12 -23.83
C ALA A 33 10.61 -4.85 -22.95
N LEU A 34 10.46 -5.05 -21.63
CA LEU A 34 10.62 -3.99 -20.66
C LEU A 34 12.08 -3.96 -20.17
N VAL A 35 12.76 -2.85 -20.40
CA VAL A 35 14.15 -2.66 -19.99
C VAL A 35 14.23 -1.63 -18.87
N LEU A 36 14.84 -2.01 -17.75
CA LEU A 36 15.07 -1.14 -16.62
C LEU A 36 16.48 -0.52 -16.71
N ASN A 37 16.56 0.79 -16.77
CA ASN A 37 17.83 1.50 -16.60
C ASN A 37 18.24 1.45 -15.12
N LEU A 38 19.09 0.51 -14.76
CA LEU A 38 19.46 0.23 -13.37
C LEU A 38 20.06 1.45 -12.65
N PRO A 39 21.04 2.19 -13.21
CA PRO A 39 21.57 3.39 -12.56
C PRO A 39 20.50 4.47 -12.29
N ALA A 40 19.59 4.70 -13.23
CA ALA A 40 18.50 5.66 -13.04
C ALA A 40 17.52 5.21 -11.95
N PHE A 41 17.17 3.93 -11.95
CA PHE A 41 16.32 3.32 -10.94
C PHE A 41 16.93 3.43 -9.53
N GLU A 42 18.18 3.06 -9.34
CA GLU A 42 18.88 3.15 -8.06
C GLU A 42 18.99 4.59 -7.56
N LYS A 43 19.25 5.53 -8.47
CA LYS A 43 19.23 6.97 -8.15
C LYS A 43 17.85 7.43 -7.67
N ASN A 44 16.77 6.96 -8.30
CA ASN A 44 15.42 7.31 -7.89
C ASN A 44 15.06 6.74 -6.52
N LEU A 45 15.45 5.48 -6.24
CA LEU A 45 15.26 4.87 -4.93
C LEU A 45 15.92 5.71 -3.84
N LYS A 46 17.20 5.98 -4.00
CA LYS A 46 18.01 6.73 -3.05
C LYS A 46 17.46 8.14 -2.82
N LYS A 47 17.15 8.86 -3.90
CA LYS A 47 16.59 10.23 -3.83
C LYS A 47 15.30 10.28 -3.00
N MET A 48 14.40 9.31 -3.20
CA MET A 48 13.12 9.28 -2.47
C MET A 48 13.34 8.90 -0.99
N ALA A 49 14.21 7.95 -0.71
CA ALA A 49 14.54 7.55 0.66
C ALA A 49 15.15 8.72 1.45
N GLU A 50 16.18 9.36 0.90
CA GLU A 50 16.84 10.53 1.51
C GLU A 50 15.86 11.70 1.70
N PHE A 51 14.97 11.93 0.75
CA PHE A 51 13.96 12.99 0.86
C PHE A 51 12.97 12.72 2.00
N ALA A 52 12.44 11.50 2.10
CA ALA A 52 11.49 11.14 3.15
C ALA A 52 12.15 11.21 4.53
N GLU A 53 13.35 10.65 4.68
CA GLU A 53 14.13 10.70 5.92
C GLU A 53 14.40 12.15 6.37
N ALA A 54 14.83 13.02 5.44
CA ALA A 54 15.09 14.43 5.73
C ALA A 54 13.85 15.20 6.21
N ASN A 55 12.64 14.70 5.88
CA ASN A 55 11.37 15.28 6.32
C ASN A 55 10.73 14.49 7.49
N GLY A 56 11.43 13.53 8.08
CA GLY A 56 10.94 12.73 9.20
C GLY A 56 9.76 11.83 8.83
N LYS A 57 9.66 11.41 7.57
CA LYS A 57 8.60 10.53 7.07
C LYS A 57 9.18 9.20 6.62
N ALA A 58 8.40 8.14 6.75
CA ALA A 58 8.71 6.86 6.12
C ALA A 58 8.19 6.80 4.68
N ILE A 59 8.61 5.79 3.94
CA ILE A 59 8.00 5.44 2.66
C ILE A 59 7.46 4.01 2.72
N ARG A 60 6.25 3.83 2.17
CA ARG A 60 5.61 2.54 1.94
C ARG A 60 5.21 2.45 0.45
N PRO A 61 6.18 2.20 -0.43
CA PRO A 61 5.98 2.37 -1.87
C PRO A 61 4.88 1.49 -2.43
N HIS A 62 4.13 2.03 -3.40
CA HIS A 62 3.03 1.29 -4.00
C HIS A 62 3.49 0.40 -5.15
N ALA A 63 3.60 -0.90 -4.90
CA ALA A 63 4.09 -1.91 -5.83
C ALA A 63 3.16 -2.14 -7.05
N LYS A 64 1.95 -1.57 -7.09
CA LYS A 64 1.07 -1.65 -8.30
C LYS A 64 1.74 -1.14 -9.56
N THR A 65 2.74 -0.26 -9.42
CA THR A 65 3.50 0.33 -10.53
C THR A 65 4.33 -0.73 -11.25
N HIS A 66 4.97 -1.63 -10.52
CA HIS A 66 5.91 -2.61 -11.07
C HIS A 66 5.47 -4.07 -10.87
N LYS A 67 4.70 -4.39 -9.84
CA LYS A 67 4.25 -5.75 -9.46
C LYS A 67 5.40 -6.78 -9.39
N CYS A 68 6.61 -6.30 -9.11
CA CYS A 68 7.84 -7.08 -9.14
C CYS A 68 8.44 -7.19 -7.72
N PRO A 69 8.51 -8.38 -7.14
CA PRO A 69 9.11 -8.56 -5.81
C PRO A 69 10.57 -8.14 -5.71
N LEU A 70 11.35 -8.27 -6.79
CA LEU A 70 12.75 -7.84 -6.79
C LEU A 70 12.88 -6.31 -6.65
N VAL A 71 12.00 -5.55 -7.30
CA VAL A 71 11.92 -4.10 -7.14
C VAL A 71 11.51 -3.77 -5.71
N ALA A 72 10.49 -4.44 -5.16
CA ALA A 72 10.04 -4.26 -3.79
C ALA A 72 11.17 -4.52 -2.78
N LYS A 73 11.96 -5.59 -2.96
CA LYS A 73 13.14 -5.88 -2.13
C LYS A 73 14.19 -4.76 -2.18
N LYS A 74 14.43 -4.19 -3.34
CA LYS A 74 15.35 -3.03 -3.43
C LYS A 74 14.79 -1.80 -2.71
N GLN A 75 13.48 -1.56 -2.80
CA GLN A 75 12.83 -0.48 -2.05
C GLN A 75 12.95 -0.66 -0.53
N THR A 76 12.70 -1.88 -0.03
CA THR A 76 12.86 -2.17 1.42
C THR A 76 14.32 -2.13 1.87
N ALA A 77 15.26 -2.52 1.02
CA ALA A 77 16.70 -2.39 1.31
C ALA A 77 17.16 -0.92 1.39
N GLU A 78 16.48 0.00 0.70
CA GLU A 78 16.71 1.45 0.78
C GLU A 78 15.88 2.13 1.89
N GLY A 79 15.33 1.36 2.84
CA GLY A 79 14.70 1.90 4.04
C GLY A 79 13.16 2.03 3.97
N ALA A 80 12.50 1.52 2.92
CA ALA A 80 11.04 1.48 2.94
C ALA A 80 10.53 0.56 4.05
N VAL A 81 9.55 1.03 4.84
CA VAL A 81 8.97 0.30 5.98
C VAL A 81 8.11 -0.91 5.58
N GLY A 82 7.88 -1.08 4.31
CA GLY A 82 7.09 -2.14 3.70
C GLY A 82 6.66 -1.72 2.32
N VAL A 83 5.63 -2.36 1.76
CA VAL A 83 5.06 -1.99 0.45
C VAL A 83 3.54 -1.91 0.49
N CYS A 84 2.98 -1.06 -0.36
CA CYS A 84 1.56 -1.05 -0.66
C CYS A 84 1.28 -1.90 -1.90
N VAL A 85 0.16 -2.60 -1.90
CA VAL A 85 -0.36 -3.34 -3.05
C VAL A 85 -1.85 -3.05 -3.27
N ALA A 86 -2.31 -3.16 -4.51
CA ALA A 86 -3.72 -2.91 -4.82
C ALA A 86 -4.61 -4.15 -4.69
N LYS A 87 -4.04 -5.35 -4.74
CA LYS A 87 -4.78 -6.60 -4.78
C LYS A 87 -4.20 -7.64 -3.83
N VAL A 88 -5.08 -8.50 -3.31
CA VAL A 88 -4.65 -9.63 -2.46
C VAL A 88 -3.69 -10.56 -3.19
N SER A 89 -3.86 -10.76 -4.50
CA SER A 89 -2.93 -11.56 -5.31
C SER A 89 -1.55 -10.93 -5.44
N GLU A 90 -1.46 -9.60 -5.48
CA GLU A 90 -0.17 -8.89 -5.42
C GLU A 90 0.47 -9.07 -4.03
N ALA A 91 -0.34 -8.98 -2.95
CA ALA A 91 0.12 -9.22 -1.59
C ALA A 91 0.73 -10.61 -1.43
N LEU A 92 0.07 -11.64 -1.99
CA LEU A 92 0.58 -13.01 -1.95
C LEU A 92 1.96 -13.13 -2.62
N CYS A 93 2.15 -12.50 -3.78
CA CYS A 93 3.45 -12.48 -4.45
C CYS A 93 4.55 -11.81 -3.61
N MET A 94 4.21 -10.73 -2.91
CA MET A 94 5.15 -10.02 -2.04
C MET A 94 5.47 -10.83 -0.78
N ALA A 95 4.47 -11.46 -0.15
CA ALA A 95 4.65 -12.31 1.02
C ALA A 95 5.53 -13.54 0.70
N LEU A 96 5.25 -14.21 -0.42
CA LEU A 96 6.08 -15.33 -0.93
C LEU A 96 7.53 -14.93 -1.19
N ALA A 97 7.76 -13.69 -1.57
CA ALA A 97 9.10 -13.16 -1.77
C ALA A 97 9.78 -12.73 -0.46
N GLY A 98 9.09 -12.78 0.69
CA GLY A 98 9.63 -12.40 1.99
C GLY A 98 9.67 -10.89 2.24
N ILE A 99 8.72 -10.13 1.69
CA ILE A 99 8.52 -8.72 2.06
C ILE A 99 7.91 -8.66 3.47
N ASN A 100 8.53 -7.95 4.38
CA ASN A 100 8.21 -8.00 5.81
C ASN A 100 6.90 -7.32 6.20
N SER A 101 6.49 -6.25 5.49
CA SER A 101 5.24 -5.53 5.78
C SER A 101 4.52 -5.17 4.47
N ILE A 102 3.24 -5.51 4.39
CA ILE A 102 2.42 -5.38 3.17
C ILE A 102 1.09 -4.72 3.54
N LEU A 103 0.81 -3.55 2.96
CA LEU A 103 -0.49 -2.88 3.07
C LEU A 103 -1.31 -3.11 1.80
N ILE A 104 -2.46 -3.76 1.93
CA ILE A 104 -3.43 -3.93 0.84
C ILE A 104 -4.35 -2.71 0.84
N THR A 105 -4.19 -1.83 -0.15
CA THR A 105 -4.82 -0.50 -0.20
C THR A 105 -6.23 -0.48 -0.82
N SER A 106 -6.77 -1.62 -1.19
CA SER A 106 -8.15 -1.72 -1.69
C SER A 106 -9.01 -2.58 -0.77
N PRO A 107 -10.22 -2.14 -0.42
CA PRO A 107 -11.11 -2.90 0.45
C PRO A 107 -11.40 -4.31 -0.06
N ILE A 108 -11.48 -5.26 0.85
CA ILE A 108 -11.79 -6.66 0.58
C ILE A 108 -13.25 -6.90 0.92
N THR A 109 -14.07 -7.12 -0.11
CA THR A 109 -15.54 -7.21 0.02
C THR A 109 -16.10 -8.55 -0.45
N THR A 110 -15.26 -9.52 -0.80
CA THR A 110 -15.69 -10.84 -1.26
C THR A 110 -15.02 -11.97 -0.52
N ASN A 111 -15.77 -13.06 -0.29
CA ASN A 111 -15.28 -14.25 0.41
C ASN A 111 -14.00 -14.81 -0.25
N LEU A 112 -13.98 -14.90 -1.58
CA LEU A 112 -12.82 -15.43 -2.30
C LEU A 112 -11.55 -14.62 -2.01
N LYS A 113 -11.62 -13.29 -2.01
CA LYS A 113 -10.47 -12.46 -1.68
C LYS A 113 -10.04 -12.60 -0.22
N ALA A 114 -10.99 -12.73 0.71
CA ALA A 114 -10.70 -12.96 2.11
C ALA A 114 -10.05 -14.33 2.33
N GLN A 115 -10.46 -15.37 1.61
CA GLN A 115 -9.82 -16.69 1.63
C GLN A 115 -8.37 -16.64 1.11
N VAL A 116 -8.10 -15.87 0.04
CA VAL A 116 -6.72 -15.66 -0.42
C VAL A 116 -5.92 -14.87 0.63
N LEU A 117 -6.54 -13.92 1.34
CA LEU A 117 -5.90 -13.19 2.42
C LEU A 117 -5.43 -14.11 3.57
N ASN A 118 -6.17 -15.18 3.89
CA ASN A 118 -5.71 -16.19 4.86
C ASN A 118 -4.36 -16.80 4.45
N HIS A 119 -4.15 -17.04 3.15
CA HIS A 119 -2.85 -17.50 2.68
C HIS A 119 -1.77 -16.44 2.82
N VAL A 120 -2.09 -15.17 2.56
CA VAL A 120 -1.13 -14.08 2.79
C VAL A 120 -0.75 -13.98 4.26
N ALA A 121 -1.74 -14.09 5.16
CA ALA A 121 -1.55 -14.01 6.60
C ALA A 121 -0.75 -15.20 7.18
N SER A 122 -0.66 -16.33 6.48
CA SER A 122 0.14 -17.49 6.91
C SER A 122 1.64 -17.33 6.73
N TYR A 123 2.09 -16.31 5.98
CA TYR A 123 3.51 -15.98 5.84
C TYR A 123 3.98 -15.09 7.00
N GLU A 124 5.30 -14.94 7.15
CA GLU A 124 5.89 -14.14 8.24
C GLU A 124 5.68 -12.63 8.11
N SER A 125 5.16 -12.16 6.97
CA SER A 125 4.89 -10.76 6.72
C SER A 125 3.87 -10.18 7.71
N GLU A 126 4.08 -8.95 8.15
CA GLU A 126 3.02 -8.14 8.74
C GLU A 126 2.02 -7.79 7.62
N VAL A 127 0.75 -8.10 7.82
CA VAL A 127 -0.29 -7.82 6.83
C VAL A 127 -1.22 -6.73 7.35
N LEU A 128 -1.26 -5.63 6.62
CA LEU A 128 -2.16 -4.52 6.84
C LEU A 128 -3.21 -4.51 5.71
N ILE A 129 -4.45 -4.24 6.06
CA ILE A 129 -5.57 -4.16 5.12
C ILE A 129 -6.35 -2.87 5.32
N VAL A 130 -6.95 -2.35 4.26
CA VAL A 130 -7.87 -1.23 4.40
C VAL A 130 -9.32 -1.69 4.51
N LEU A 131 -10.09 -0.97 5.31
CA LEU A 131 -11.55 -1.08 5.40
C LEU A 131 -12.18 0.29 5.22
N ASP A 132 -13.36 0.31 4.60
CA ASP A 132 -14.17 1.50 4.39
C ASP A 132 -15.65 1.30 4.79
N SER A 133 -16.00 0.12 5.25
CA SER A 133 -17.37 -0.25 5.57
C SER A 133 -17.48 -1.40 6.57
N GLU A 134 -18.55 -1.40 7.34
CA GLU A 134 -18.92 -2.52 8.23
C GLU A 134 -19.19 -3.81 7.45
N MET A 135 -19.66 -3.70 6.20
CA MET A 135 -19.84 -4.86 5.33
C MET A 135 -18.51 -5.54 5.02
N GLY A 136 -17.46 -4.77 4.68
CA GLY A 136 -16.11 -5.30 4.48
C GLY A 136 -15.60 -6.02 5.73
N LEU A 137 -15.75 -5.41 6.91
CA LEU A 137 -15.39 -6.03 8.18
C LEU A 137 -16.17 -7.34 8.44
N SER A 138 -17.47 -7.35 8.13
CA SER A 138 -18.30 -8.57 8.28
C SER A 138 -17.84 -9.72 7.40
N VAL A 139 -17.38 -9.43 6.17
CA VAL A 139 -16.78 -10.44 5.28
C VAL A 139 -15.50 -10.99 5.90
N LEU A 140 -14.63 -10.12 6.40
CA LEU A 140 -13.37 -10.53 7.01
C LEU A 140 -13.60 -11.36 8.27
N LYS A 141 -14.48 -10.93 9.17
CA LYS A 141 -14.82 -11.68 10.39
C LYS A 141 -15.32 -13.10 10.11
N ARG A 142 -16.04 -13.29 9.02
CA ARG A 142 -16.56 -14.61 8.62
C ARG A 142 -15.51 -15.51 8.00
N GLU A 143 -14.61 -14.95 7.20
CA GLU A 143 -13.71 -15.73 6.34
C GLU A 143 -12.27 -15.82 6.86
N ILE A 144 -11.84 -14.89 7.75
CA ILE A 144 -10.48 -14.90 8.28
C ILE A 144 -10.38 -15.94 9.41
N ASP A 145 -9.41 -16.83 9.26
CA ASP A 145 -9.07 -17.90 10.20
C ASP A 145 -7.53 -17.94 10.33
N SER A 146 -6.96 -16.83 10.76
CA SER A 146 -5.50 -16.68 10.92
C SER A 146 -5.17 -16.59 12.41
N ASP A 147 -4.14 -17.33 12.83
CA ASP A 147 -3.58 -17.24 14.18
C ASP A 147 -2.83 -15.92 14.42
N ARG A 148 -2.58 -15.16 13.36
CA ARG A 148 -1.90 -13.85 13.41
C ARG A 148 -2.92 -12.75 13.14
N ALA A 149 -2.94 -11.78 14.04
CA ALA A 149 -3.82 -10.63 13.86
C ALA A 149 -3.42 -9.79 12.64
N LEU A 150 -4.44 -9.35 11.90
CA LEU A 150 -4.30 -8.45 10.76
C LEU A 150 -4.40 -7.00 11.23
N GLY A 151 -3.45 -6.17 10.81
CA GLY A 151 -3.56 -4.72 11.04
C GLY A 151 -4.62 -4.13 10.11
N VAL A 152 -5.46 -3.26 10.65
CA VAL A 152 -6.53 -2.60 9.90
C VAL A 152 -6.29 -1.09 9.86
N VAL A 153 -6.31 -0.55 8.66
CA VAL A 153 -6.23 0.88 8.38
C VAL A 153 -7.56 1.30 7.75
N VAL A 154 -8.26 2.27 8.32
CA VAL A 154 -9.52 2.74 7.76
C VAL A 154 -9.27 3.67 6.59
N ASP A 155 -9.87 3.39 5.44
CA ASP A 155 -9.78 4.22 4.23
C ASP A 155 -10.72 5.41 4.33
N VAL A 156 -10.17 6.62 4.22
CA VAL A 156 -10.90 7.90 4.35
C VAL A 156 -10.99 8.57 2.99
N ASP A 157 -12.20 8.73 2.48
CA ASP A 157 -12.44 9.46 1.23
C ASP A 157 -12.67 10.94 1.48
N ILE A 158 -11.73 11.75 1.03
CA ILE A 158 -11.94 13.19 0.92
C ILE A 158 -12.02 13.56 -0.56
N GLU A 159 -13.24 13.57 -1.09
CA GLU A 159 -13.56 14.03 -2.46
C GLU A 159 -13.05 13.16 -3.63
N MET A 160 -12.30 12.07 -3.39
CA MET A 160 -11.84 11.18 -4.47
C MET A 160 -13.00 10.41 -5.11
N GLY A 161 -13.98 9.97 -4.31
CA GLY A 161 -15.18 9.27 -4.80
C GLY A 161 -14.90 7.87 -5.33
N ARG A 162 -13.87 7.19 -4.81
CA ARG A 162 -13.49 5.84 -5.26
C ARG A 162 -13.80 4.77 -4.23
N THR A 163 -13.05 4.76 -3.15
CA THR A 163 -13.20 3.93 -1.95
C THR A 163 -13.01 4.81 -0.74
N GLY A 164 -13.34 4.31 0.43
CA GLY A 164 -13.22 5.07 1.65
C GLY A 164 -14.55 5.60 2.16
N THR A 165 -14.58 5.90 3.46
CA THR A 165 -15.74 6.54 4.10
C THR A 165 -15.44 7.99 4.46
N ARG A 166 -16.47 8.84 4.43
CA ARG A 166 -16.40 10.27 4.82
C ARG A 166 -16.96 10.50 6.21
N GLU A 167 -17.72 9.54 6.70
CA GLU A 167 -18.53 9.70 7.90
C GLU A 167 -17.77 9.20 9.13
N LEU A 168 -17.50 10.10 10.09
CA LEU A 168 -16.85 9.76 11.34
C LEU A 168 -17.57 8.61 12.08
N GLU A 169 -18.90 8.62 12.07
CA GLU A 169 -19.70 7.56 12.69
C GLU A 169 -19.45 6.18 12.08
N THR A 170 -19.23 6.10 10.77
CA THR A 170 -18.87 4.84 10.09
C THR A 170 -17.48 4.39 10.51
N ILE A 171 -16.52 5.32 10.61
CA ILE A 171 -15.16 5.02 11.09
C ILE A 171 -15.22 4.44 12.51
N LEU A 172 -15.97 5.08 13.41
CA LEU A 172 -16.11 4.64 14.80
C LEU A 172 -16.73 3.23 14.89
N ARG A 173 -17.78 2.93 14.10
CA ARG A 173 -18.38 1.58 14.06
C ARG A 173 -17.41 0.53 13.52
N ILE A 174 -16.58 0.88 12.52
CA ILE A 174 -15.55 -0.04 12.02
C ILE A 174 -14.52 -0.31 13.13
N ILE A 175 -14.05 0.73 13.84
CA ILE A 175 -13.09 0.59 14.94
C ILE A 175 -13.66 -0.25 16.07
N GLU A 176 -14.88 0.03 16.53
CA GLU A 176 -15.58 -0.78 17.55
C GLU A 176 -15.70 -2.24 17.11
N GLY A 177 -16.04 -2.45 15.86
CA GLY A 177 -16.09 -3.79 15.29
C GLY A 177 -14.72 -4.48 15.27
N ILE A 178 -13.63 -3.78 14.99
CA ILE A 178 -12.26 -4.31 15.05
C ILE A 178 -11.91 -4.69 16.48
N GLU A 179 -12.13 -3.82 17.45
CA GLU A 179 -11.82 -4.02 18.86
C GLU A 179 -12.58 -5.19 19.50
N SER A 180 -13.71 -5.60 18.91
CA SER A 180 -14.49 -6.75 19.36
C SER A 180 -13.98 -8.10 18.87
N ASP A 181 -12.83 -8.17 18.17
CA ASP A 181 -12.31 -9.39 17.57
C ASP A 181 -10.78 -9.39 17.50
N ASP A 182 -10.14 -10.15 18.35
CA ASP A 182 -8.68 -10.22 18.53
C ASP A 182 -7.90 -10.60 17.25
N ARG A 183 -8.59 -11.04 16.20
CA ARG A 183 -7.96 -11.30 14.89
C ARG A 183 -7.63 -10.04 14.13
N PHE A 184 -8.09 -8.87 14.59
CA PHE A 184 -7.87 -7.58 13.95
C PHE A 184 -7.33 -6.57 14.95
N ILE A 185 -6.44 -5.69 14.48
CA ILE A 185 -5.86 -4.60 15.28
C ILE A 185 -6.04 -3.30 14.50
N PHE A 186 -6.71 -2.32 15.07
CA PHE A 186 -6.76 -1.00 14.48
C PHE A 186 -5.37 -0.34 14.51
N ARG A 187 -4.90 0.14 13.35
CA ARG A 187 -3.58 0.74 13.21
C ARG A 187 -3.64 2.19 12.76
N GLY A 188 -4.77 2.67 12.28
CA GLY A 188 -4.89 4.06 11.86
C GLY A 188 -5.69 4.26 10.58
N VAL A 189 -5.32 5.27 9.78
CA VAL A 189 -6.09 5.68 8.61
C VAL A 189 -5.24 5.81 7.35
N GLN A 190 -5.89 5.60 6.21
CA GLN A 190 -5.35 5.86 4.87
C GLN A 190 -6.15 6.97 4.21
N HIS A 191 -5.47 7.88 3.50
CA HIS A 191 -6.11 8.84 2.61
C HIS A 191 -5.36 8.94 1.28
N TYR A 192 -6.10 8.97 0.16
CA TYR A 192 -5.52 9.11 -1.17
C TYR A 192 -6.32 10.04 -2.07
N SER A 193 -5.67 11.06 -2.60
CA SER A 193 -6.24 12.07 -3.52
C SER A 193 -5.62 11.99 -4.91
N GLY A 194 -5.80 10.86 -5.59
CA GLY A 194 -5.19 10.59 -6.90
C GLY A 194 -5.55 11.58 -7.99
N HIS A 195 -6.71 12.22 -7.91
CA HIS A 195 -7.14 13.25 -8.85
C HIS A 195 -6.28 14.52 -8.81
N LEU A 196 -5.52 14.74 -7.73
CA LEU A 196 -4.62 15.88 -7.59
C LEU A 196 -3.27 15.68 -8.27
N MET A 197 -2.86 14.43 -8.50
CA MET A 197 -1.52 14.09 -8.97
C MET A 197 -1.15 14.72 -10.32
N HIS A 198 -2.14 15.06 -11.15
CA HIS A 198 -1.95 15.59 -12.50
C HIS A 198 -2.27 17.09 -12.63
N ILE A 199 -2.52 17.79 -11.53
CA ILE A 199 -2.68 19.25 -11.56
C ILE A 199 -1.32 19.87 -11.90
N ALA A 200 -1.25 20.52 -13.06
CA ALA A 200 0.01 21.07 -13.59
C ALA A 200 0.58 22.19 -12.71
N SER A 201 -0.30 23.08 -12.21
CA SER A 201 0.11 24.17 -11.32
C SER A 201 0.52 23.62 -9.96
N TYR A 202 1.77 23.77 -9.58
CA TYR A 202 2.26 23.37 -8.26
C TYR A 202 1.50 24.09 -7.14
N ALA A 203 1.27 25.40 -7.26
CA ALA A 203 0.57 26.17 -6.24
C ALA A 203 -0.87 25.66 -6.02
N GLU A 204 -1.59 25.40 -7.12
CA GLU A 204 -2.94 24.84 -7.06
C GLU A 204 -2.94 23.41 -6.47
N ARG A 205 -2.00 22.56 -6.90
CA ARG A 205 -1.85 21.21 -6.39
C ARG A 205 -1.55 21.21 -4.90
N ARG A 206 -0.66 22.11 -4.45
CA ARG A 206 -0.31 22.26 -3.03
C ARG A 206 -1.52 22.71 -2.21
N GLU A 207 -2.21 23.76 -2.63
CA GLU A 207 -3.40 24.27 -1.95
C GLU A 207 -4.45 23.17 -1.77
N LYS A 208 -4.77 22.45 -2.86
CA LYS A 208 -5.75 21.37 -2.83
C LYS A 208 -5.31 20.17 -1.99
N SER A 209 -4.04 19.76 -2.06
CA SER A 209 -3.55 18.64 -1.27
C SER A 209 -3.61 18.94 0.22
N LEU A 210 -3.13 20.11 0.63
CA LEU A 210 -3.17 20.50 2.05
C LEU A 210 -4.61 20.65 2.54
N LEU A 211 -5.53 21.18 1.73
CA LEU A 211 -6.96 21.26 2.09
C LEU A 211 -7.56 19.86 2.34
N MET A 212 -7.18 18.85 1.57
CA MET A 212 -7.65 17.48 1.81
C MET A 212 -7.07 16.92 3.12
N TRP A 213 -5.79 17.14 3.36
CA TRP A 213 -5.12 16.70 4.58
C TRP A 213 -5.64 17.44 5.83
N ASP A 214 -6.05 18.71 5.73
CA ASP A 214 -6.70 19.43 6.81
C ASP A 214 -8.00 18.76 7.26
N LYS A 215 -8.79 18.28 6.29
CA LYS A 215 -10.03 17.52 6.58
C LYS A 215 -9.72 16.17 7.26
N VAL A 216 -8.68 15.46 6.81
CA VAL A 216 -8.21 14.24 7.47
C VAL A 216 -7.73 14.56 8.89
N SER A 217 -6.97 15.63 9.08
CA SER A 217 -6.47 16.05 10.38
C SER A 217 -7.60 16.38 11.36
N ALA A 218 -8.66 17.05 10.90
CA ALA A 218 -9.86 17.28 11.72
C ALA A 218 -10.54 15.98 12.17
N MET A 219 -10.56 14.98 11.30
CA MET A 219 -11.06 13.63 11.63
C MET A 219 -10.15 12.94 12.65
N LEU A 220 -8.84 13.01 12.48
CA LEU A 220 -7.85 12.47 13.45
C LEU A 220 -8.02 13.11 14.83
N HIS A 221 -8.18 14.44 14.92
CA HIS A 221 -8.47 15.12 16.18
C HIS A 221 -9.76 14.61 16.85
N SER A 222 -10.76 14.25 16.03
CA SER A 222 -12.01 13.67 16.56
C SER A 222 -11.80 12.26 17.12
N LEU A 223 -10.88 11.48 16.58
CA LEU A 223 -10.46 10.17 17.10
C LEU A 223 -9.62 10.36 18.39
N ASP A 224 -8.64 11.26 18.37
CA ASP A 224 -7.79 11.56 19.52
C ASP A 224 -8.64 11.99 20.76
N SER A 225 -9.69 12.80 20.54
CA SER A 225 -10.61 13.22 21.61
C SER A 225 -11.38 12.08 22.27
N ARG A 226 -11.37 10.90 21.65
CA ARG A 226 -11.98 9.65 22.12
C ARG A 226 -10.94 8.64 22.61
N ASN A 227 -9.67 9.06 22.74
CA ASN A 227 -8.52 8.22 23.08
C ASN A 227 -8.30 7.06 22.06
N ILE A 228 -8.65 7.28 20.80
CA ILE A 228 -8.37 6.35 19.69
C ILE A 228 -7.09 6.83 19.01
N ASP A 229 -6.01 6.09 19.20
CA ASP A 229 -4.71 6.39 18.60
C ASP A 229 -4.61 5.88 17.16
N CYS A 230 -4.01 6.69 16.29
CA CYS A 230 -3.68 6.34 14.91
C CYS A 230 -2.16 6.25 14.77
N GLU A 231 -1.61 5.06 14.93
CA GLU A 231 -0.18 4.78 14.77
C GLU A 231 0.26 5.02 13.31
N ILE A 232 -0.63 4.69 12.35
CA ILE A 232 -0.39 4.83 10.92
C ILE A 232 -1.35 5.87 10.36
N VAL A 233 -0.80 6.92 9.75
CA VAL A 233 -1.52 7.87 8.90
C VAL A 233 -0.79 7.87 7.56
N THR A 234 -1.36 7.18 6.56
CA THR A 234 -0.64 6.88 5.33
C THR A 234 -1.37 7.37 4.10
N GLY A 235 -0.63 7.78 3.06
CA GLY A 235 -1.24 8.26 1.84
C GLY A 235 -0.28 8.96 0.90
N GLY A 236 -0.83 9.91 0.13
CA GLY A 236 -0.06 10.65 -0.85
C GLY A 236 0.38 9.81 -2.06
N GLY A 237 1.17 10.40 -2.91
CA GLY A 237 1.69 9.74 -4.11
C GLY A 237 2.82 10.52 -4.76
N THR A 238 3.37 10.00 -5.86
CA THR A 238 4.53 10.62 -6.52
C THR A 238 4.28 12.06 -6.98
N GLY A 239 3.03 12.44 -7.27
CA GLY A 239 2.72 13.81 -7.70
C GLY A 239 2.55 14.83 -6.57
N THR A 240 2.49 14.38 -5.31
CA THR A 240 2.24 15.26 -4.14
C THR A 240 3.18 15.01 -2.97
N TYR A 241 4.13 14.07 -3.07
CA TYR A 241 4.98 13.67 -1.95
C TYR A 241 5.74 14.84 -1.32
N ASP A 242 6.17 15.81 -2.11
CA ASP A 242 6.90 17.00 -1.69
C ASP A 242 6.00 18.06 -1.00
N ILE A 243 4.70 17.90 -1.11
CA ILE A 243 3.66 18.67 -0.43
C ILE A 243 3.20 17.92 0.83
N ASP A 244 2.90 16.64 0.67
CA ASP A 244 2.29 15.82 1.73
C ASP A 244 3.21 15.68 2.96
N VAL A 245 4.54 15.80 2.79
CA VAL A 245 5.49 15.82 3.92
C VAL A 245 5.29 17.00 4.87
N GLU A 246 4.60 18.07 4.43
CA GLU A 246 4.25 19.21 5.30
C GLU A 246 3.19 18.82 6.36
N VAL A 247 2.49 17.71 6.17
CA VAL A 247 1.45 17.22 7.06
C VAL A 247 2.08 16.53 8.27
N GLU A 248 1.98 17.15 9.44
CA GLU A 248 2.62 16.67 10.67
C GLU A 248 2.26 15.21 11.00
N ARG A 249 0.96 14.87 10.93
CA ARG A 249 0.41 13.55 11.30
C ARG A 249 0.68 12.44 10.28
N LEU A 250 1.10 12.78 9.06
CA LEU A 250 1.45 11.77 8.06
C LEU A 250 2.66 10.96 8.54
N THR A 251 2.54 9.64 8.56
CA THR A 251 3.63 8.73 8.98
C THR A 251 4.44 8.21 7.81
N ASP A 252 3.77 7.79 6.74
CA ASP A 252 4.43 7.22 5.57
C ASP A 252 3.74 7.58 4.25
N LEU A 253 4.56 7.71 3.20
CA LEU A 253 4.18 8.09 1.85
C LEU A 253 3.96 6.86 0.97
N GLN A 254 2.81 6.81 0.25
CA GLN A 254 2.47 5.73 -0.68
C GLN A 254 2.93 6.00 -2.12
N VAL A 255 4.14 6.50 -2.29
CA VAL A 255 4.71 6.82 -3.61
C VAL A 255 4.85 5.57 -4.49
N GLY A 256 4.50 5.66 -5.77
CA GLY A 256 4.53 4.51 -6.69
C GLY A 256 5.46 4.71 -7.88
N SER A 257 5.12 5.60 -8.79
CA SER A 257 5.79 5.77 -10.08
C SER A 257 7.20 6.38 -9.99
N TYR A 258 7.59 6.94 -8.86
CA TYR A 258 8.91 7.55 -8.67
C TYR A 258 10.09 6.66 -9.08
N VAL A 259 9.93 5.33 -8.99
CA VAL A 259 11.00 4.37 -9.32
C VAL A 259 11.36 4.36 -10.80
N PHE A 260 10.42 4.70 -11.68
CA PHE A 260 10.59 4.65 -13.14
C PHE A 260 10.58 6.02 -13.80
N MET A 261 10.50 7.12 -13.03
CA MET A 261 10.36 8.46 -13.57
C MET A 261 9.08 8.61 -14.40
N ASP A 262 7.98 8.68 -13.72
CA ASP A 262 6.72 9.14 -14.33
C ASP A 262 6.85 10.64 -14.60
N GLN A 263 6.92 11.03 -15.88
CA GLN A 263 7.04 12.42 -16.32
C GLN A 263 5.69 12.99 -16.68
#